data_700dfdcb36031aba0d26d01a5b8c8499
#
_entry.id   700dfdcb36031aba0d26d01a5b8c8499
#
_cell.length_a   1.000
_cell.length_b   1.000
_cell.length_c   1.000
_cell.angle_alpha   90.00
_cell.angle_beta   90.00
_cell.angle_gamma   90.00
#
_symmetry.space_group_name_H-M   'P 1'
#
loop_
_entity.id
_entity.type
_entity.pdbx_description
1 polymer ?
#
loop_
_entity_poly.entity_id
_entity_poly.type
_entity_poly.pdbx_seq_one_letter_code
_entity_poly.pdbx_strand_id
1 'polypeptide(L)'
;MSAVSLPNRQLRIALAQINPSVGDLAGNTAQIVAAIDRAATRQVQLLCFPELALTGYPPEDLLLKPNFIRDTRIALDDVIAATAAHTDLTIIVGFVEREEDLYNAAAVVHRGALAGVYHKHFLPNYGVFDENRYFQAGQGTPIFLINGVKVGVNICEDIWYPTGPATLQGYAGAEVLANISASPFHCGKRIGRERMLATRASDTGSFVAYVNLVGGQDELVFDGGSCIFDHRGDLIARAPSFVEEIGRAHV
;
A
#
# COMPACT_ATOMS: atom_id res chain seq x y z
N MET A 1 20.08 30.95 -23.63
CA MET A 1 19.76 30.43 -22.32
C MET A 1 19.76 28.90 -22.46
N SER A 2 20.81 28.23 -21.98
CA SER A 2 20.87 26.76 -21.99
C SER A 2 19.76 26.21 -21.04
N ALA A 3 18.86 25.42 -21.58
CA ALA A 3 17.92 24.66 -20.77
C ALA A 3 18.75 23.75 -19.86
N VAL A 4 18.69 24.00 -18.57
CA VAL A 4 19.22 23.07 -17.58
C VAL A 4 18.35 21.80 -17.69
N SER A 5 18.90 20.76 -18.30
CA SER A 5 18.30 19.42 -18.32
C SER A 5 18.18 18.99 -16.86
N LEU A 6 16.97 18.96 -16.34
CA LEU A 6 16.71 18.33 -15.05
C LEU A 6 17.17 16.88 -15.16
N PRO A 7 17.87 16.33 -14.16
CA PRO A 7 18.26 14.93 -14.17
C PRO A 7 17.00 14.08 -14.34
N ASN A 8 17.07 13.09 -15.21
CA ASN A 8 15.99 12.14 -15.47
C ASN A 8 15.76 11.36 -14.18
N ARG A 9 14.81 11.82 -13.35
CA ARG A 9 14.49 11.16 -12.06
C ARG A 9 13.68 9.92 -12.37
N GLN A 10 14.16 8.79 -11.95
CA GLN A 10 13.47 7.50 -12.08
C GLN A 10 13.29 6.88 -10.70
N LEU A 11 12.10 6.35 -10.42
CA LEU A 11 11.82 5.56 -9.23
C LEU A 11 11.44 4.13 -9.66
N ARG A 12 12.21 3.15 -9.21
CA ARG A 12 11.92 1.74 -9.45
C ARG A 12 10.97 1.24 -8.37
N ILE A 13 9.70 1.04 -8.76
CA ILE A 13 8.63 0.58 -7.86
C ILE A 13 8.39 -0.90 -8.06
N ALA A 14 8.19 -1.64 -6.96
CA ALA A 14 7.65 -2.99 -6.96
C ALA A 14 6.37 -3.07 -6.12
N LEU A 15 5.45 -3.90 -6.55
CA LEU A 15 4.19 -4.20 -5.89
C LEU A 15 4.24 -5.66 -5.45
N ALA A 16 4.25 -5.89 -4.14
CA ALA A 16 4.25 -7.22 -3.55
C ALA A 16 2.80 -7.71 -3.38
N GLN A 17 2.28 -8.36 -4.41
CA GLN A 17 0.99 -9.02 -4.36
C GLN A 17 1.14 -10.35 -3.61
N ILE A 18 0.86 -10.34 -2.32
CA ILE A 18 1.05 -11.46 -1.40
C ILE A 18 -0.28 -11.97 -0.86
N ASN A 19 -0.26 -13.17 -0.28
CA ASN A 19 -1.41 -13.83 0.35
C ASN A 19 -1.20 -13.92 1.88
N PRO A 20 -1.42 -12.85 2.64
CA PRO A 20 -1.27 -12.90 4.08
C PRO A 20 -2.44 -13.67 4.72
N SER A 21 -2.12 -14.47 5.74
CA SER A 21 -3.12 -15.19 6.53
C SER A 21 -3.57 -14.35 7.72
N VAL A 22 -4.89 -14.26 7.95
CA VAL A 22 -5.43 -13.52 9.10
C VAL A 22 -4.94 -14.12 10.40
N GLY A 23 -4.34 -13.30 11.26
CA GLY A 23 -3.84 -13.66 12.58
C GLY A 23 -2.46 -14.33 12.60
N ASP A 24 -1.90 -14.74 11.47
CA ASP A 24 -0.55 -15.33 11.39
C ASP A 24 0.53 -14.26 11.27
N LEU A 25 0.76 -13.52 12.36
CA LEU A 25 1.77 -12.44 12.38
C LEU A 25 3.17 -12.95 12.00
N ALA A 26 3.56 -14.13 12.45
CA ALA A 26 4.87 -14.70 12.20
C ALA A 26 5.06 -15.08 10.71
N GLY A 27 4.08 -15.77 10.12
CA GLY A 27 4.10 -16.17 8.71
C GLY A 27 4.04 -14.95 7.79
N ASN A 28 3.17 -13.98 8.08
CA ASN A 28 3.07 -12.75 7.30
C ASN A 28 4.36 -11.92 7.38
N THR A 29 4.97 -11.80 8.57
CA THR A 29 6.27 -11.13 8.74
C THR A 29 7.36 -11.81 7.90
N ALA A 30 7.45 -13.15 7.96
CA ALA A 30 8.42 -13.90 7.17
C ALA A 30 8.23 -13.70 5.66
N GLN A 31 6.98 -13.67 5.19
CA GLN A 31 6.63 -13.42 3.78
C GLN A 31 7.03 -11.99 3.35
N ILE A 32 6.79 -10.99 4.20
CA ILE A 32 7.17 -9.60 3.97
C ILE A 32 8.70 -9.48 3.89
N VAL A 33 9.44 -10.05 4.86
CA VAL A 33 10.92 -10.02 4.89
C VAL A 33 11.50 -10.69 3.64
N ALA A 34 11.00 -11.86 3.24
CA ALA A 34 11.44 -12.53 2.02
C ALA A 34 11.17 -11.69 0.74
N ALA A 35 10.09 -10.90 0.73
CA ALA A 35 9.80 -9.98 -0.36
C ALA A 35 10.75 -8.77 -0.37
N ILE A 36 11.15 -8.25 0.80
CA ILE A 36 12.15 -7.19 0.94
C ILE A 36 13.48 -7.65 0.32
N ASP A 37 13.98 -8.83 0.68
CA ASP A 37 15.23 -9.37 0.15
C ASP A 37 15.18 -9.54 -1.38
N ARG A 38 14.08 -10.09 -1.90
CA ARG A 38 13.88 -10.23 -3.35
C ARG A 38 13.82 -8.89 -4.08
N ALA A 39 13.20 -7.87 -3.48
CA ALA A 39 13.12 -6.54 -4.06
C ALA A 39 14.51 -5.86 -4.09
N ALA A 40 15.29 -6.00 -3.01
CA ALA A 40 16.63 -5.45 -2.91
C ALA A 40 17.57 -6.01 -3.99
N THR A 41 17.54 -7.34 -4.25
CA THR A 41 18.34 -7.96 -5.34
C THR A 41 17.98 -7.43 -6.71
N ARG A 42 16.80 -6.87 -6.89
CA ARG A 42 16.30 -6.27 -8.13
C ARG A 42 16.45 -4.74 -8.17
N GLN A 43 17.19 -4.18 -7.20
CA GLN A 43 17.43 -2.73 -7.07
C GLN A 43 16.13 -1.91 -7.01
N VAL A 44 15.10 -2.45 -6.38
CA VAL A 44 13.84 -1.74 -6.12
C VAL A 44 14.11 -0.61 -5.11
N GLN A 45 13.50 0.54 -5.34
CA GLN A 45 13.67 1.73 -4.48
C GLN A 45 12.42 1.99 -3.64
N LEU A 46 11.25 1.56 -4.14
CA LEU A 46 9.99 1.60 -3.40
C LEU A 46 9.27 0.25 -3.55
N LEU A 47 9.05 -0.45 -2.45
CA LEU A 47 8.28 -1.69 -2.39
C LEU A 47 6.98 -1.44 -1.61
N CYS A 48 5.84 -1.70 -2.24
CA CYS A 48 4.54 -1.55 -1.60
C CYS A 48 3.94 -2.93 -1.30
N PHE A 49 3.48 -3.11 -0.07
CA PHE A 49 2.71 -4.26 0.41
C PHE A 49 1.23 -3.89 0.53
N PRO A 50 0.31 -4.86 0.50
CA PRO A 50 -1.12 -4.62 0.63
C PRO A 50 -1.53 -3.98 1.97
N GLU A 51 -2.76 -3.50 2.01
CA GLU A 51 -3.48 -3.09 3.22
C GLU A 51 -3.49 -4.23 4.24
N LEU A 52 -3.24 -3.90 5.52
CA LEU A 52 -3.18 -4.83 6.64
C LEU A 52 -2.36 -6.12 6.36
N ALA A 53 -1.31 -6.01 5.52
CA ALA A 53 -0.48 -7.14 5.12
C ALA A 53 0.11 -7.90 6.31
N LEU A 54 0.36 -7.20 7.42
CA LEU A 54 0.97 -7.79 8.61
C LEU A 54 -0.01 -8.65 9.41
N THR A 55 -1.27 -8.23 9.51
CA THR A 55 -2.33 -8.94 10.26
C THR A 55 -3.16 -9.89 9.41
N GLY A 56 -3.11 -9.74 8.07
CA GLY A 56 -4.12 -10.24 7.16
C GLY A 56 -5.39 -9.38 7.19
N TYR A 57 -6.26 -9.50 6.18
CA TYR A 57 -7.49 -8.73 6.04
C TYR A 57 -8.70 -9.64 5.81
N PRO A 58 -9.83 -9.45 6.51
CA PRO A 58 -10.03 -8.55 7.65
C PRO A 58 -9.67 -9.23 8.99
N PRO A 59 -8.97 -8.56 9.90
CA PRO A 59 -8.59 -9.12 11.19
C PRO A 59 -9.74 -9.18 12.21
N GLU A 60 -10.82 -8.43 11.98
CA GLU A 60 -12.07 -8.43 12.76
C GLU A 60 -11.86 -8.44 14.28
N ASP A 61 -12.52 -9.36 15.02
CA ASP A 61 -12.49 -9.43 16.49
C ASP A 61 -11.10 -9.73 17.09
N LEU A 62 -10.09 -10.06 16.26
CA LEU A 62 -8.70 -10.09 16.74
C LEU A 62 -8.25 -8.70 17.21
N LEU A 63 -8.80 -7.63 16.63
CA LEU A 63 -8.52 -6.24 17.01
C LEU A 63 -9.00 -5.89 18.43
N LEU A 64 -9.94 -6.66 18.99
CA LEU A 64 -10.41 -6.48 20.36
C LEU A 64 -9.49 -7.15 21.38
N LYS A 65 -8.44 -7.86 20.94
CA LYS A 65 -7.49 -8.57 21.81
C LYS A 65 -6.23 -7.73 22.03
N PRO A 66 -6.00 -7.17 23.23
CA PRO A 66 -4.83 -6.30 23.49
C PRO A 66 -3.48 -6.97 23.19
N ASN A 67 -3.37 -8.27 23.41
CA ASN A 67 -2.15 -9.00 23.09
C ASN A 67 -1.89 -9.05 21.60
N PHE A 68 -2.93 -9.26 20.77
CA PHE A 68 -2.78 -9.26 19.32
C PHE A 68 -2.27 -7.92 18.81
N ILE A 69 -2.81 -6.82 19.33
CA ILE A 69 -2.36 -5.46 18.94
C ILE A 69 -0.90 -5.22 19.34
N ARG A 70 -0.51 -5.63 20.57
CA ARG A 70 0.89 -5.55 21.00
C ARG A 70 1.80 -6.36 20.10
N ASP A 71 1.41 -7.60 19.79
CA ASP A 71 2.22 -8.53 19.00
C ASP A 71 2.33 -8.07 17.52
N THR A 72 1.27 -7.38 17.00
CA THR A 72 1.34 -6.70 15.69
C THR A 72 2.42 -5.61 15.66
N ARG A 73 2.59 -4.87 16.77
CA ARG A 73 3.66 -3.86 16.86
C ARG A 73 5.04 -4.51 16.86
N ILE A 74 5.23 -5.60 17.59
CA ILE A 74 6.49 -6.37 17.59
C ILE A 74 6.80 -6.88 16.18
N ALA A 75 5.81 -7.43 15.48
CA ALA A 75 5.96 -7.90 14.11
C ALA A 75 6.35 -6.75 13.14
N LEU A 76 5.82 -5.54 13.34
CA LEU A 76 6.25 -4.37 12.58
C LEU A 76 7.71 -4.00 12.87
N ASP A 77 8.13 -4.07 14.13
CA ASP A 77 9.52 -3.77 14.51
C ASP A 77 10.51 -4.77 13.85
N ASP A 78 10.13 -6.04 13.70
CA ASP A 78 10.91 -7.04 12.95
C ASP A 78 11.01 -6.68 11.45
N VAL A 79 9.90 -6.23 10.83
CA VAL A 79 9.89 -5.76 9.43
C VAL A 79 10.77 -4.51 9.29
N ILE A 80 10.70 -3.56 10.23
CA ILE A 80 11.55 -2.36 10.24
C ILE A 80 13.02 -2.77 10.29
N ALA A 81 13.38 -3.67 11.20
CA ALA A 81 14.76 -4.14 11.36
C ALA A 81 15.30 -4.81 10.08
N ALA A 82 14.46 -5.56 9.36
CA ALA A 82 14.84 -6.21 8.10
C ALA A 82 15.25 -5.21 7.00
N THR A 83 14.76 -3.96 7.04
CA THR A 83 15.15 -2.95 6.05
C THR A 83 16.52 -2.34 6.29
N ALA A 84 17.15 -2.54 7.46
CA ALA A 84 18.40 -1.89 7.83
C ALA A 84 19.57 -2.24 6.89
N ALA A 85 19.58 -3.46 6.34
CA ALA A 85 20.61 -3.91 5.39
C ALA A 85 20.41 -3.37 3.96
N HIS A 86 19.27 -2.74 3.65
CA HIS A 86 18.85 -2.35 2.30
C HIS A 86 18.69 -0.84 2.19
N THR A 87 19.81 -0.12 2.17
CA THR A 87 19.89 1.34 2.33
C THR A 87 19.20 2.16 1.23
N ASP A 88 18.94 1.58 0.06
CA ASP A 88 18.30 2.26 -1.08
C ASP A 88 16.81 1.90 -1.21
N LEU A 89 16.32 0.97 -0.39
CA LEU A 89 14.96 0.50 -0.42
C LEU A 89 14.10 1.22 0.64
N THR A 90 12.99 1.77 0.21
CA THR A 90 11.89 2.20 1.08
C THR A 90 10.74 1.23 0.91
N ILE A 91 10.07 0.87 2.00
CA ILE A 91 8.87 0.03 1.93
C ILE A 91 7.64 0.77 2.47
N ILE A 92 6.48 0.42 1.93
CA ILE A 92 5.16 0.80 2.46
C ILE A 92 4.45 -0.50 2.83
N VAL A 93 4.09 -0.68 4.09
CA VAL A 93 3.46 -1.90 4.59
C VAL A 93 2.20 -1.58 5.39
N GLY A 94 1.09 -2.27 5.07
CA GLY A 94 -0.18 -2.16 5.80
C GLY A 94 -0.13 -2.90 7.14
N PHE A 95 -0.54 -2.21 8.20
CA PHE A 95 -0.57 -2.74 9.56
C PHE A 95 -1.68 -2.10 10.40
N VAL A 96 -1.89 -2.59 11.61
CA VAL A 96 -2.76 -1.97 12.61
C VAL A 96 -1.91 -1.12 13.55
N GLU A 97 -2.20 0.17 13.63
CA GLU A 97 -1.58 1.04 14.61
C GLU A 97 -2.50 1.30 15.79
N ARG A 98 -1.91 1.38 16.96
CA ARG A 98 -2.58 1.82 18.17
C ARG A 98 -1.90 3.06 18.73
N GLU A 99 -2.65 4.14 18.74
CA GLU A 99 -2.36 5.35 19.51
C GLU A 99 -3.39 5.47 20.63
N GLU A 100 -4.21 6.52 20.67
CA GLU A 100 -5.39 6.61 21.55
C GLU A 100 -6.46 5.61 21.10
N ASP A 101 -6.65 5.49 19.78
CA ASP A 101 -7.55 4.56 19.11
C ASP A 101 -6.78 3.56 18.22
N LEU A 102 -7.52 2.68 17.51
CA LEU A 102 -6.96 1.79 16.50
C LEU A 102 -7.13 2.40 15.11
N TYR A 103 -6.10 2.28 14.29
CA TYR A 103 -6.08 2.76 12.92
C TYR A 103 -5.69 1.65 11.94
N ASN A 104 -6.38 1.61 10.81
CA ASN A 104 -5.89 0.91 9.62
C ASN A 104 -4.82 1.82 9.01
N ALA A 105 -3.57 1.37 9.03
CA ALA A 105 -2.41 2.23 8.82
C ALA A 105 -1.43 1.67 7.78
N ALA A 106 -0.66 2.57 7.18
CA ALA A 106 0.47 2.27 6.31
C ALA A 106 1.75 2.84 6.92
N ALA A 107 2.69 1.96 7.27
CA ALA A 107 4.02 2.35 7.71
C ALA A 107 4.93 2.59 6.50
N VAL A 108 5.60 3.73 6.48
CA VAL A 108 6.69 4.02 5.54
C VAL A 108 8.00 3.79 6.28
N VAL A 109 8.78 2.81 5.82
CA VAL A 109 9.99 2.36 6.49
C VAL A 109 11.20 2.51 5.56
N HIS A 110 12.29 3.05 6.07
CA HIS A 110 13.54 3.23 5.35
C HIS A 110 14.74 3.04 6.28
N ARG A 111 15.73 2.26 5.85
CA ARG A 111 17.02 2.06 6.55
C ARG A 111 16.87 1.63 8.02
N GLY A 112 15.98 0.70 8.32
CA GLY A 112 15.77 0.25 9.69
C GLY A 112 15.05 1.25 10.60
N ALA A 113 14.37 2.24 10.03
CA ALA A 113 13.63 3.25 10.77
C ALA A 113 12.23 3.49 10.19
N LEU A 114 11.26 3.74 11.05
CA LEU A 114 9.94 4.22 10.67
C LEU A 114 10.05 5.69 10.25
N ALA A 115 9.87 5.97 8.97
CA ALA A 115 9.92 7.32 8.40
C ALA A 115 8.62 8.10 8.60
N GLY A 116 7.50 7.40 8.73
CA GLY A 116 6.20 7.98 9.02
C GLY A 116 5.08 6.96 8.85
N VAL A 117 3.87 7.38 9.24
CA VAL A 117 2.65 6.58 9.16
C VAL A 117 1.56 7.38 8.47
N TYR A 118 0.74 6.70 7.69
CA TYR A 118 -0.50 7.20 7.16
C TYR A 118 -1.66 6.38 7.75
N HIS A 119 -2.71 7.05 8.21
CA HIS A 119 -3.94 6.42 8.68
C HIS A 119 -5.03 6.54 7.61
N LYS A 120 -5.74 5.45 7.36
CA LYS A 120 -6.85 5.40 6.40
C LYS A 120 -7.95 6.38 6.78
N HIS A 121 -8.41 7.19 5.83
CA HIS A 121 -9.45 8.20 6.06
C HIS A 121 -10.84 7.64 5.85
N PHE A 122 -11.08 6.95 4.73
CA PHE A 122 -12.38 6.40 4.40
C PHE A 122 -12.48 4.95 4.85
N LEU A 123 -13.28 4.73 5.88
CA LEU A 123 -13.53 3.42 6.47
C LEU A 123 -14.83 2.88 5.88
N PRO A 124 -14.78 1.91 4.93
CA PRO A 124 -15.97 1.35 4.35
C PRO A 124 -16.80 0.61 5.38
N ASN A 125 -18.11 0.86 5.39
CA ASN A 125 -19.07 0.26 6.31
C ASN A 125 -20.34 -0.14 5.54
N TYR A 126 -20.15 -0.85 4.43
CA TYR A 126 -21.20 -1.33 3.54
C TYR A 126 -20.82 -2.68 2.93
N GLY A 127 -21.83 -3.48 2.53
CA GLY A 127 -21.61 -4.81 1.96
C GLY A 127 -20.89 -5.73 2.95
N VAL A 128 -19.66 -6.12 2.59
CA VAL A 128 -18.80 -7.01 3.39
C VAL A 128 -17.88 -6.25 4.37
N PHE A 129 -17.95 -4.94 4.42
CA PHE A 129 -17.06 -4.11 5.21
C PHE A 129 -17.73 -3.63 6.49
N ASP A 130 -17.00 -3.68 7.61
CA ASP A 130 -17.40 -3.15 8.91
C ASP A 130 -16.20 -2.47 9.62
N GLU A 131 -15.46 -1.61 8.88
CA GLU A 131 -14.22 -1.02 9.42
C GLU A 131 -14.48 0.02 10.51
N ASN A 132 -15.61 0.74 10.46
CA ASN A 132 -15.98 1.71 11.50
C ASN A 132 -16.20 1.08 12.88
N ARG A 133 -16.41 -0.24 12.95
CA ARG A 133 -16.54 -0.97 14.21
C ARG A 133 -15.22 -1.00 14.99
N TYR A 134 -14.10 -1.01 14.27
CA TYR A 134 -12.79 -1.28 14.84
C TYR A 134 -11.83 -0.10 14.76
N PHE A 135 -11.91 0.69 13.68
CA PHE A 135 -10.93 1.70 13.36
C PHE A 135 -11.50 3.11 13.48
N GLN A 136 -10.62 4.02 13.87
CA GLN A 136 -10.84 5.45 13.79
C GLN A 136 -10.33 5.97 12.43
N ALA A 137 -11.05 6.91 11.84
CA ALA A 137 -10.63 7.60 10.63
C ALA A 137 -9.38 8.45 10.86
N GLY A 138 -8.43 8.34 9.94
CA GLY A 138 -7.21 9.12 9.97
C GLY A 138 -7.43 10.60 9.64
N GLN A 139 -6.40 11.40 9.92
CA GLN A 139 -6.33 12.81 9.59
C GLN A 139 -4.96 13.13 8.98
N GLY A 140 -4.94 14.02 7.99
CA GLY A 140 -3.70 14.38 7.33
C GLY A 140 -3.36 13.49 6.12
N THR A 141 -2.68 14.09 5.15
CA THR A 141 -2.33 13.48 3.87
C THR A 141 -0.84 13.67 3.59
N PRO A 142 0.04 12.97 4.34
CA PRO A 142 1.48 13.14 4.20
C PRO A 142 1.96 12.77 2.81
N ILE A 143 3.03 13.48 2.37
CA ILE A 143 3.80 13.16 1.16
C ILE A 143 5.22 12.88 1.59
N PHE A 144 5.76 11.77 1.13
CA PHE A 144 7.11 11.32 1.43
C PHE A 144 8.04 11.60 0.26
N LEU A 145 9.25 12.08 0.53
CA LEU A 145 10.27 12.25 -0.48
C LEU A 145 11.13 10.98 -0.55
N ILE A 146 10.94 10.19 -1.60
CA ILE A 146 11.63 8.91 -1.81
C ILE A 146 12.49 9.03 -3.07
N ASN A 147 13.80 8.98 -2.92
CA ASN A 147 14.77 9.18 -4.03
C ASN A 147 14.51 10.44 -4.86
N GLY A 148 14.08 11.52 -4.20
CA GLY A 148 13.77 12.78 -4.88
C GLY A 148 12.42 12.83 -5.58
N VAL A 149 11.60 11.77 -5.48
CA VAL A 149 10.22 11.69 -5.99
C VAL A 149 9.24 11.85 -4.83
N LYS A 150 8.22 12.69 -5.02
CA LYS A 150 7.17 12.92 -4.03
C LYS A 150 6.12 11.82 -4.14
N VAL A 151 5.98 11.02 -3.09
CA VAL A 151 5.06 9.88 -3.02
C VAL A 151 3.96 10.15 -1.99
N GLY A 152 2.71 10.20 -2.43
CA GLY A 152 1.53 10.17 -1.58
C GLY A 152 1.17 8.73 -1.24
N VAL A 153 0.85 8.45 0.03
CA VAL A 153 0.43 7.13 0.50
C VAL A 153 -1.03 7.18 0.90
N ASN A 154 -1.84 6.27 0.39
CA ASN A 154 -3.25 6.14 0.75
C ASN A 154 -3.69 4.67 0.74
N ILE A 155 -4.81 4.36 1.38
CA ILE A 155 -5.24 2.98 1.63
C ILE A 155 -6.60 2.73 0.99
N CYS A 156 -6.67 1.77 0.09
CA CYS A 156 -7.86 1.14 -0.48
C CYS A 156 -8.95 2.15 -0.86
N GLU A 157 -9.98 2.30 -0.01
CA GLU A 157 -11.16 3.16 -0.23
C GLU A 157 -10.79 4.63 -0.48
N ASP A 158 -9.66 5.10 0.04
CA ASP A 158 -9.22 6.49 -0.08
C ASP A 158 -9.05 6.98 -1.53
N ILE A 159 -8.80 6.07 -2.49
CA ILE A 159 -8.62 6.41 -3.90
C ILE A 159 -9.93 6.31 -4.71
N TRP A 160 -10.98 5.69 -4.15
CA TRP A 160 -12.22 5.47 -4.90
C TRP A 160 -13.04 6.74 -5.11
N TYR A 161 -12.95 7.71 -4.21
CA TYR A 161 -13.70 8.97 -4.30
C TYR A 161 -12.91 10.05 -5.07
N PRO A 162 -13.60 10.89 -5.86
CA PRO A 162 -12.97 11.99 -6.59
C PRO A 162 -12.42 13.09 -5.66
N THR A 163 -12.89 13.12 -4.42
CA THR A 163 -12.42 14.04 -3.37
C THR A 163 -11.96 13.20 -2.18
N GLY A 164 -10.72 13.37 -1.75
CA GLY A 164 -10.19 12.61 -0.63
C GLY A 164 -8.67 12.65 -0.60
N PRO A 165 -8.05 11.77 0.21
CA PRO A 165 -6.61 11.80 0.45
C PRO A 165 -5.78 11.75 -0.83
N ALA A 166 -6.10 10.84 -1.77
CA ALA A 166 -5.37 10.69 -3.01
C ALA A 166 -5.38 11.98 -3.86
N THR A 167 -6.54 12.63 -3.98
CA THR A 167 -6.70 13.89 -4.72
C THR A 167 -5.97 15.04 -4.03
N LEU A 168 -6.05 15.13 -2.71
CA LEU A 168 -5.32 16.14 -1.92
C LEU A 168 -3.81 15.98 -2.05
N GLN A 169 -3.31 14.74 -2.03
CA GLN A 169 -1.89 14.44 -2.25
C GLN A 169 -1.43 14.84 -3.66
N GLY A 170 -2.23 14.52 -4.69
CA GLY A 170 -1.94 14.94 -6.06
C GLY A 170 -1.86 16.46 -6.19
N TYR A 171 -2.82 17.21 -5.67
CA TYR A 171 -2.81 18.67 -5.69
C TYR A 171 -1.68 19.29 -4.86
N ALA A 172 -1.24 18.63 -3.81
CA ALA A 172 -0.05 19.00 -3.05
C ALA A 172 1.27 18.63 -3.75
N GLY A 173 1.19 18.06 -4.96
CA GLY A 173 2.32 17.80 -5.85
C GLY A 173 2.94 16.42 -5.69
N ALA A 174 2.20 15.42 -5.21
CA ALA A 174 2.64 14.03 -5.29
C ALA A 174 2.81 13.62 -6.76
N GLU A 175 3.97 13.06 -7.09
CA GLU A 175 4.29 12.56 -8.43
C GLU A 175 3.85 11.10 -8.59
N VAL A 176 3.78 10.38 -7.47
CA VAL A 176 3.28 9.00 -7.38
C VAL A 176 2.25 8.92 -6.25
N LEU A 177 1.13 8.28 -6.49
CA LEU A 177 0.14 7.87 -5.50
C LEU A 177 0.29 6.37 -5.28
N ALA A 178 0.83 5.97 -4.14
CA ALA A 178 0.93 4.58 -3.71
C ALA A 178 -0.32 4.21 -2.92
N ASN A 179 -1.20 3.42 -3.53
CA ASN A 179 -2.40 2.90 -2.90
C ASN A 179 -2.21 1.44 -2.52
N ILE A 180 -2.28 1.13 -1.24
CA ILE A 180 -2.24 -0.23 -0.72
C ILE A 180 -3.66 -0.72 -0.42
N SER A 181 -4.03 -1.91 -0.89
CA SER A 181 -5.42 -2.36 -0.90
C SER A 181 -5.61 -3.80 -0.45
N ALA A 182 -6.79 -4.04 0.12
CA ALA A 182 -7.41 -5.33 0.33
C ALA A 182 -8.82 -5.33 -0.30
N SER A 183 -8.88 -5.03 -1.60
CA SER A 183 -10.13 -4.87 -2.33
C SER A 183 -10.69 -6.22 -2.77
N PRO A 184 -11.84 -6.67 -2.21
CA PRO A 184 -12.42 -7.97 -2.54
C PRO A 184 -12.82 -8.10 -4.01
N PHE A 185 -12.76 -9.30 -4.51
CA PHE A 185 -13.15 -9.67 -5.86
C PHE A 185 -14.69 -9.81 -5.98
N HIS A 186 -15.21 -9.36 -7.08
CA HIS A 186 -16.48 -9.81 -7.66
C HIS A 186 -16.38 -9.78 -9.19
N CYS A 187 -17.25 -10.52 -9.88
CA CYS A 187 -17.28 -10.56 -11.33
C CYS A 187 -17.33 -9.16 -11.95
N GLY A 188 -16.37 -8.87 -12.84
CA GLY A 188 -16.29 -7.58 -13.54
C GLY A 188 -15.63 -6.44 -12.77
N LYS A 189 -15.36 -6.58 -11.46
CA LYS A 189 -14.78 -5.49 -10.64
C LYS A 189 -13.47 -4.96 -11.19
N ARG A 190 -12.59 -5.82 -11.71
CA ARG A 190 -11.29 -5.42 -12.24
C ARG A 190 -11.41 -4.30 -13.29
N ILE A 191 -12.36 -4.42 -14.22
CA ILE A 191 -12.54 -3.40 -15.28
C ILE A 191 -12.92 -2.05 -14.68
N GLY A 192 -13.86 -2.05 -13.73
CA GLY A 192 -14.27 -0.82 -13.02
C GLY A 192 -13.13 -0.22 -12.19
N ARG A 193 -12.37 -1.07 -11.49
CA ARG A 193 -11.22 -0.67 -10.68
C ARG A 193 -10.14 -0.03 -11.55
N GLU A 194 -9.74 -0.67 -12.66
CA GLU A 194 -8.73 -0.12 -13.56
C GLU A 194 -9.17 1.22 -14.18
N ARG A 195 -10.44 1.36 -14.58
CA ARG A 195 -10.99 2.63 -15.07
C ARG A 195 -10.91 3.73 -14.01
N MET A 196 -11.29 3.41 -12.77
CA MET A 196 -11.22 4.36 -11.66
C MET A 196 -9.76 4.79 -11.41
N LEU A 197 -8.80 3.85 -11.34
CA LEU A 197 -7.38 4.15 -11.12
C LEU A 197 -6.81 5.01 -12.26
N ALA A 198 -7.13 4.70 -13.53
CA ALA A 198 -6.74 5.49 -14.69
C ALA A 198 -7.28 6.92 -14.59
N THR A 199 -8.54 7.09 -14.16
CA THR A 199 -9.15 8.41 -13.95
C THR A 199 -8.40 9.17 -12.85
N ARG A 200 -8.11 8.53 -11.70
CA ARG A 200 -7.36 9.20 -10.62
C ARG A 200 -5.96 9.63 -11.05
N ALA A 201 -5.26 8.80 -11.83
CA ALA A 201 -3.96 9.13 -12.38
C ALA A 201 -4.02 10.38 -13.26
N SER A 202 -4.96 10.43 -14.20
CA SER A 202 -5.12 11.58 -15.10
C SER A 202 -5.64 12.84 -14.40
N ASP A 203 -6.59 12.72 -13.44
CA ASP A 203 -7.13 13.86 -12.70
C ASP A 203 -6.07 14.56 -11.84
N THR A 204 -5.14 13.79 -11.27
CA THR A 204 -4.07 14.30 -10.39
C THR A 204 -2.77 14.60 -11.13
N GLY A 205 -2.63 14.10 -12.37
CA GLY A 205 -1.37 14.17 -13.11
C GLY A 205 -0.24 13.36 -12.47
N SER A 206 -0.58 12.34 -11.67
CA SER A 206 0.34 11.51 -10.91
C SER A 206 0.34 10.08 -11.44
N PHE A 207 1.48 9.38 -11.29
CA PHE A 207 1.46 7.92 -11.43
C PHE A 207 0.64 7.30 -10.30
N VAL A 208 -0.09 6.22 -10.58
CA VAL A 208 -0.80 5.44 -9.55
C VAL A 208 -0.21 4.06 -9.47
N ALA A 209 0.40 3.74 -8.33
CA ALA A 209 0.92 2.42 -7.98
C ALA A 209 -0.07 1.74 -7.03
N TYR A 210 -0.87 0.82 -7.55
CA TYR A 210 -1.92 0.13 -6.83
C TYR A 210 -1.48 -1.31 -6.53
N VAL A 211 -1.32 -1.65 -5.25
CA VAL A 211 -1.06 -3.02 -4.80
C VAL A 211 -2.29 -3.59 -4.10
N ASN A 212 -2.70 -4.79 -4.50
CA ASN A 212 -3.82 -5.51 -3.87
C ASN A 212 -3.35 -6.86 -3.36
N LEU A 213 -3.92 -7.32 -2.26
CA LEU A 213 -3.64 -8.67 -1.78
C LEU A 213 -4.33 -9.72 -2.68
N VAL A 214 -3.85 -10.94 -2.61
CA VAL A 214 -4.44 -12.12 -3.25
C VAL A 214 -4.74 -13.17 -2.20
N GLY A 215 -5.74 -14.03 -2.43
CA GLY A 215 -6.12 -15.10 -1.52
C GLY A 215 -7.59 -15.11 -1.17
N GLY A 216 -7.91 -15.60 0.00
CA GLY A 216 -9.28 -15.64 0.50
C GLY A 216 -9.32 -15.70 2.02
N GLN A 217 -10.40 -15.16 2.59
CA GLN A 217 -10.70 -15.19 4.01
C GLN A 217 -12.22 -15.23 4.17
N ASP A 218 -12.74 -16.28 4.80
CA ASP A 218 -14.17 -16.55 4.92
C ASP A 218 -14.88 -16.46 3.55
N GLU A 219 -15.90 -15.63 3.41
CA GLU A 219 -16.60 -15.40 2.13
C GLU A 219 -15.84 -14.47 1.17
N LEU A 220 -14.76 -13.82 1.60
CA LEU A 220 -14.02 -12.88 0.78
C LEU A 220 -12.98 -13.59 -0.08
N VAL A 221 -12.91 -13.19 -1.33
CA VAL A 221 -11.85 -13.58 -2.26
C VAL A 221 -11.16 -12.32 -2.76
N PHE A 222 -9.84 -12.38 -2.88
CA PHE A 222 -9.03 -11.28 -3.37
C PHE A 222 -8.28 -11.70 -4.63
N ASP A 223 -8.45 -10.92 -5.70
CA ASP A 223 -7.94 -11.27 -7.02
C ASP A 223 -6.53 -10.74 -7.30
N GLY A 224 -5.94 -9.98 -6.39
CA GLY A 224 -4.72 -9.26 -6.69
C GLY A 224 -4.96 -8.24 -7.81
N GLY A 225 -4.36 -8.48 -8.98
CA GLY A 225 -4.47 -7.58 -10.13
C GLY A 225 -3.83 -6.22 -9.85
N SER A 226 -2.75 -6.22 -9.07
CA SER A 226 -1.94 -5.04 -8.78
C SER A 226 -1.44 -4.41 -10.07
N CYS A 227 -1.41 -3.09 -10.17
CA CYS A 227 -1.13 -2.40 -11.42
C CYS A 227 -0.52 -1.02 -11.21
N ILE A 228 0.13 -0.52 -12.25
CA ILE A 228 0.67 0.84 -12.29
C ILE A 228 0.12 1.57 -13.51
N PHE A 229 -0.39 2.77 -13.29
CA PHE A 229 -0.82 3.70 -14.33
C PHE A 229 0.12 4.90 -14.37
N ASP A 230 0.36 5.43 -15.56
CA ASP A 230 1.09 6.69 -15.72
C ASP A 230 0.17 7.90 -15.43
N HIS A 231 0.77 9.08 -15.42
CA HIS A 231 0.10 10.36 -15.18
C HIS A 231 -0.98 10.74 -16.22
N ARG A 232 -1.10 9.98 -17.31
CA ARG A 232 -2.15 10.13 -18.33
C ARG A 232 -3.29 9.16 -18.15
N GLY A 233 -3.12 8.17 -17.25
CA GLY A 233 -4.05 7.08 -17.04
C GLY A 233 -3.79 5.87 -17.93
N ASP A 234 -2.62 5.79 -18.59
CA ASP A 234 -2.25 4.61 -19.37
C ASP A 234 -1.67 3.53 -18.47
N LEU A 235 -2.10 2.29 -18.68
CA LEU A 235 -1.62 1.14 -17.92
C LEU A 235 -0.18 0.79 -18.31
N ILE A 236 0.76 0.91 -17.36
CA ILE A 236 2.18 0.60 -17.58
C ILE A 236 2.48 -0.87 -17.25
N ALA A 237 1.93 -1.35 -16.13
CA ALA A 237 2.21 -2.71 -15.65
C ALA A 237 0.98 -3.29 -14.93
N ARG A 238 0.83 -4.60 -15.00
CA ARG A 238 -0.21 -5.36 -14.30
C ARG A 238 0.32 -6.70 -13.84
N ALA A 239 0.09 -7.05 -12.59
CA ALA A 239 0.30 -8.40 -12.08
C ALA A 239 -0.85 -9.33 -12.53
N PRO A 240 -0.60 -10.64 -12.67
CA PRO A 240 -1.65 -11.61 -12.95
C PRO A 240 -2.65 -11.68 -11.78
N SER A 241 -3.89 -12.11 -12.07
CA SER A 241 -4.89 -12.31 -11.03
C SER A 241 -4.76 -13.68 -10.37
N PHE A 242 -5.12 -13.78 -9.08
CA PHE A 242 -5.20 -15.00 -8.27
C PHE A 242 -3.88 -15.74 -8.06
N VAL A 243 -2.76 -15.05 -8.19
CA VAL A 243 -1.42 -15.61 -7.89
C VAL A 243 -0.59 -14.60 -7.13
N GLU A 244 0.33 -15.08 -6.30
CA GLU A 244 1.33 -14.23 -5.66
C GLU A 244 2.37 -13.77 -6.69
N GLU A 245 2.73 -12.50 -6.65
CA GLU A 245 3.70 -11.90 -7.58
C GLU A 245 4.40 -10.69 -6.95
N ILE A 246 5.65 -10.48 -7.31
CA ILE A 246 6.33 -9.20 -7.09
C ILE A 246 6.60 -8.58 -8.45
N GLY A 247 5.62 -7.84 -8.92
CA GLY A 247 5.68 -7.05 -10.15
C GLY A 247 6.52 -5.79 -9.96
N ARG A 248 7.18 -5.32 -11.03
CA ARG A 248 7.98 -4.09 -11.01
C ARG A 248 7.75 -3.22 -12.24
N ALA A 249 7.86 -1.91 -12.06
CA ALA A 249 7.92 -0.93 -13.13
C ALA A 249 8.91 0.20 -12.79
N HIS A 250 9.28 0.97 -13.80
CA HIS A 250 9.98 2.24 -13.65
C HIS A 250 8.98 3.39 -13.89
N VAL A 251 8.97 4.36 -13.01
CA VAL A 251 8.14 5.57 -13.08
C VAL A 251 9.01 6.81 -12.94
#